data_f0afb25c9ede049b4bfbf1dc346ce76b
#
_entry.id   f0afb25c9ede049b4bfbf1dc346ce76b
#
_cell.length_a   1.000
_cell.length_b   1.000
_cell.length_c   1.000
_cell.angle_alpha   90.00
_cell.angle_beta   90.00
_cell.angle_gamma   90.00
#
_symmetry.space_group_name_H-M   'P 1'
#
loop_
_entity.id
_entity.type
_entity.pdbx_description
1 polymer ?
#
loop_
_entity_poly.entity_id
_entity_poly.type
_entity_poly.pdbx_seq_one_letter_code
_entity_poly.pdbx_strand_id
1 'polypeptide(L)'
;MTNTVQIKINRKPEVLAMTGLKKSTFYTRIKEGLLPPPIQLGSERTVGWIEHEIQAVLAAMCAGMPLIQIKELVQDLINQRTKF
;
A
#
# COMPACT_ATOMS: atom_id res chain seq x y z
N MET A 1 24.20 5.38 14.98
CA MET A 1 22.78 5.62 15.20
C MET A 1 21.98 4.45 14.68
N THR A 2 21.08 3.96 15.49
CA THR A 2 20.28 2.82 15.11
C THR A 2 19.08 3.29 14.31
N ASN A 3 18.95 2.84 13.08
CA ASN A 3 17.76 3.10 12.30
C ASN A 3 16.75 2.01 12.59
N THR A 4 15.82 2.33 13.46
CA THR A 4 14.73 1.42 13.73
C THR A 4 13.61 1.70 12.73
N VAL A 5 13.41 0.78 11.83
CA VAL A 5 12.27 0.86 10.91
C VAL A 5 11.09 0.21 11.61
N GLN A 6 10.09 1.01 11.91
CA GLN A 6 8.85 0.49 12.45
C GLN A 6 7.91 0.24 11.29
N ILE A 7 7.65 -1.02 11.04
CA ILE A 7 6.73 -1.41 9.97
C ILE A 7 5.40 -1.73 10.62
N LYS A 8 4.38 -0.97 10.24
CA LYS A 8 3.04 -1.23 10.71
C LYS A 8 2.23 -1.87 9.60
N ILE A 9 1.56 -2.97 9.94
CA ILE A 9 0.73 -3.71 8.99
C ILE A 9 -0.72 -3.47 9.34
N ASN A 10 -1.51 -3.14 8.33
CA ASN A 10 -2.95 -2.98 8.47
C ASN A 10 -3.66 -4.14 7.80
N ARG A 11 -4.71 -4.62 8.46
CA ARG A 11 -5.57 -5.64 7.88
C ARG A 11 -6.65 -4.97 7.02
N LYS A 12 -7.40 -5.77 6.26
CA LYS A 12 -8.37 -5.26 5.30
C LYS A 12 -9.32 -4.19 5.85
N PRO A 13 -9.97 -4.38 7.00
CA PRO A 13 -10.89 -3.35 7.50
C PRO A 13 -10.21 -2.01 7.74
N GLU A 14 -8.98 -2.04 8.25
CA GLU A 14 -8.22 -0.82 8.53
C GLU A 14 -7.85 -0.10 7.23
N VAL A 15 -7.38 -0.86 6.23
CA VAL A 15 -6.96 -0.27 4.96
C VAL A 15 -8.16 0.29 4.20
N LEU A 16 -9.29 -0.40 4.23
CA LEU A 16 -10.51 0.12 3.62
C LEU A 16 -10.95 1.42 4.29
N ALA A 17 -10.83 1.49 5.62
CA ALA A 17 -11.14 2.72 6.34
C ALA A 17 -10.18 3.86 5.96
N MET A 18 -8.88 3.56 5.81
CA MET A 18 -7.89 4.56 5.41
C MET A 18 -8.17 5.12 4.02
N THR A 19 -8.53 4.25 3.08
CA THR A 19 -8.72 4.66 1.68
C THR A 19 -10.12 5.21 1.42
N GLY A 20 -11.09 4.84 2.22
CA GLY A 20 -12.48 5.21 1.98
C GLY A 20 -13.10 4.48 0.78
N LEU A 21 -12.44 3.46 0.27
CA LEU A 21 -12.91 2.73 -0.90
C LEU A 21 -13.76 1.53 -0.51
N LYS A 22 -14.68 1.17 -1.40
CA LYS A 22 -15.38 -0.10 -1.28
C LYS A 22 -14.41 -1.24 -1.56
N LYS A 23 -14.71 -2.41 -1.02
CA LYS A 23 -13.85 -3.59 -1.18
C LYS A 23 -13.54 -3.90 -2.64
N SER A 24 -14.56 -3.91 -3.49
CA SER A 24 -14.38 -4.20 -4.92
C SER A 24 -13.49 -3.18 -5.60
N THR A 25 -13.72 -1.89 -5.32
CA THR A 25 -12.93 -0.80 -5.88
C THR A 25 -11.48 -0.89 -5.41
N PHE A 26 -11.27 -1.21 -4.13
CA PHE A 26 -9.95 -1.37 -3.56
C PHE A 26 -9.14 -2.44 -4.30
N TYR A 27 -9.73 -3.62 -4.51
CA TYR A 27 -9.04 -4.70 -5.23
C TYR A 27 -8.81 -4.36 -6.69
N THR A 28 -9.74 -3.65 -7.33
CA THR A 28 -9.53 -3.18 -8.70
C THR A 28 -8.34 -2.24 -8.79
N ARG A 29 -8.18 -1.34 -7.82
CA ARG A 29 -7.03 -0.42 -7.79
C ARG A 29 -5.71 -1.17 -7.64
N ILE A 30 -5.68 -2.21 -6.81
CA ILE A 30 -4.48 -3.04 -6.66
C ILE A 30 -4.15 -3.71 -8.00
N LYS A 31 -5.16 -4.27 -8.67
CA LYS A 31 -4.99 -4.94 -9.95
C LYS A 31 -4.47 -3.97 -11.02
N GLU A 32 -4.91 -2.72 -10.98
CA GLU A 32 -4.47 -1.69 -11.91
C GLU A 32 -3.09 -1.11 -11.61
N GLY A 33 -2.49 -1.50 -10.51
CA GLY A 33 -1.19 -0.97 -10.09
C GLY A 33 -1.26 0.39 -9.42
N LEU A 34 -2.43 0.79 -8.96
CA LEU A 34 -2.66 2.09 -8.32
C LEU A 34 -2.61 2.02 -6.79
N LEU A 35 -2.55 0.82 -6.23
CA LEU A 35 -2.38 0.61 -4.80
C LEU A 35 -1.40 -0.55 -4.60
N PRO A 36 -0.60 -0.51 -3.52
CA PRO A 36 0.33 -1.60 -3.24
C PRO A 36 -0.41 -2.90 -2.96
N PRO A 37 0.13 -4.03 -3.43
CA PRO A 37 -0.48 -5.32 -3.12
C PRO A 37 -0.22 -5.72 -1.67
N PRO A 38 -1.04 -6.62 -1.11
CA PRO A 38 -0.81 -7.10 0.24
C PRO A 38 0.43 -7.98 0.33
N ILE A 39 0.92 -8.16 1.56
CA ILE A 39 1.96 -9.13 1.86
C ILE A 39 1.34 -10.29 2.63
N GLN A 40 1.98 -11.44 2.55
CA GLN A 40 1.55 -12.60 3.32
C GLN A 40 2.19 -12.58 4.71
N LEU A 41 1.38 -12.87 5.71
CA LEU A 41 1.79 -12.85 7.11
C LEU A 41 1.84 -14.28 7.67
N GLY A 42 2.56 -15.16 6.96
CA GLY A 42 2.76 -16.52 7.41
C GLY A 42 1.89 -17.56 6.72
N SER A 43 0.81 -17.17 6.07
CA SER A 43 -0.03 -18.08 5.29
C SER A 43 -0.70 -17.29 4.16
N GLU A 44 -1.19 -18.03 3.17
CA GLU A 44 -1.86 -17.41 2.01
C GLU A 44 -3.12 -16.65 2.42
N ARG A 45 -3.78 -17.08 3.49
CA ARG A 45 -5.04 -16.47 3.95
C ARG A 45 -4.84 -15.28 4.87
N THR A 46 -3.65 -15.18 5.45
CA THR A 46 -3.36 -14.10 6.38
C THR A 46 -2.52 -13.06 5.65
N VAL A 47 -3.18 -12.02 5.19
CA VAL A 47 -2.50 -10.95 4.44
C VAL A 47 -2.72 -9.62 5.11
N GLY A 48 -1.82 -8.69 4.84
CA GLY A 48 -1.91 -7.32 5.32
C GLY A 48 -1.24 -6.36 4.36
N TRP A 49 -1.42 -5.10 4.63
CA TRP A 49 -0.85 -4.03 3.82
C TRP A 49 0.08 -3.20 4.68
N ILE A 50 1.20 -2.81 4.10
CA ILE A 50 2.17 -1.98 4.82
C ILE A 50 1.62 -0.55 4.89
N GLU A 51 1.44 -0.04 6.10
CA GLU A 51 0.75 1.22 6.32
C GLU A 51 1.42 2.39 5.61
N HIS A 52 2.74 2.51 5.69
CA HIS A 52 3.41 3.66 5.08
C HIS A 52 3.30 3.65 3.56
N GLU A 53 3.15 2.47 2.94
CA GLU A 53 2.93 2.39 1.50
C GLU A 53 1.56 2.95 1.14
N ILE A 54 0.54 2.57 1.88
CA ILE A 54 -0.82 3.09 1.66
C ILE A 54 -0.83 4.60 1.88
N GLN A 55 -0.20 5.07 2.95
CA GLN A 55 -0.13 6.49 3.25
C GLN A 55 0.57 7.28 2.14
N ALA A 56 1.67 6.75 1.61
CA ALA A 56 2.41 7.41 0.54
C ALA A 56 1.55 7.58 -0.71
N VAL A 57 0.80 6.53 -1.09
CA VAL A 57 -0.06 6.59 -2.26
C VAL A 57 -1.23 7.56 -2.03
N LEU A 58 -1.84 7.52 -0.85
CA LEU A 58 -2.91 8.45 -0.51
C LEU A 58 -2.44 9.91 -0.55
N ALA A 59 -1.25 10.17 -0.01
CA ALA A 59 -0.66 11.51 -0.05
C ALA A 59 -0.44 11.97 -1.49
N ALA A 60 0.04 11.09 -2.36
CA ALA A 60 0.24 11.40 -3.77
C ALA A 60 -1.09 11.72 -4.47
N MET A 61 -2.14 10.97 -4.15
CA MET A 61 -3.47 11.21 -4.70
C MET A 61 -4.01 12.55 -4.21
N CYS A 62 -3.82 12.87 -2.93
CA CYS A 62 -4.24 14.15 -2.38
C CYS A 62 -3.52 15.32 -3.04
N ALA A 63 -2.27 15.12 -3.45
CA ALA A 63 -1.49 16.14 -4.14
C ALA A 63 -1.84 16.26 -5.63
N GLY A 64 -2.71 15.40 -6.14
CA GLY A 64 -3.12 15.44 -7.54
C GLY A 64 -2.12 14.79 -8.49
N MET A 65 -1.28 13.87 -8.01
CA MET A 65 -0.32 13.20 -8.86
C MET A 65 -1.02 12.42 -9.98
N PRO A 66 -0.56 12.55 -11.25
CA PRO A 66 -1.14 11.79 -12.36
C PRO A 66 -1.06 10.28 -12.15
N LEU A 67 -2.04 9.55 -12.67
CA LEU A 67 -2.13 8.09 -12.45
C LEU A 67 -0.88 7.35 -12.91
N ILE A 68 -0.25 7.78 -14.00
CA ILE A 68 0.98 7.12 -14.48
C ILE A 68 2.10 7.23 -13.44
N GLN A 69 2.18 8.38 -12.76
CA GLN A 69 3.19 8.58 -11.73
C GLN A 69 2.85 7.81 -10.46
N ILE A 70 1.55 7.65 -10.15
CA ILE A 70 1.13 6.83 -9.02
C ILE A 70 1.53 5.37 -9.25
N LYS A 71 1.38 4.86 -10.46
CA LYS A 71 1.83 3.50 -10.79
C LYS A 71 3.33 3.33 -10.59
N GLU A 72 4.11 4.34 -10.97
CA GLU A 72 5.56 4.33 -10.74
C GLU A 72 5.88 4.36 -9.25
N LEU A 73 5.18 5.19 -8.49
CA LEU A 73 5.34 5.25 -7.05
C LEU A 73 5.07 3.89 -6.39
N VAL A 74 4.00 3.22 -6.80
CA VAL A 74 3.66 1.89 -6.26
C VAL A 74 4.78 0.91 -6.54
N GLN A 75 5.34 0.91 -7.76
CA GLN A 75 6.46 0.02 -8.09
C GLN A 75 7.69 0.33 -7.26
N ASP A 76 7.98 1.61 -7.04
CA ASP A 76 9.11 2.01 -6.19
C ASP A 76 8.91 1.53 -4.76
N LEU A 77 7.71 1.65 -4.23
CA LEU A 77 7.40 1.17 -2.88
C LEU A 77 7.59 -0.33 -2.76
N ILE A 78 7.14 -1.09 -3.75
CA ILE A 78 7.33 -2.54 -3.78
C ILE A 78 8.82 -2.88 -3.81
N ASN A 79 9.59 -2.18 -4.63
CA ASN A 79 11.03 -2.41 -4.75
C ASN A 79 11.77 -2.11 -3.45
N GLN A 80 11.28 -1.17 -2.65
CA GLN A 80 11.90 -0.81 -1.38
C GLN A 80 11.66 -1.85 -0.29
N ARG A 81 10.75 -2.79 -0.50
CA ARG A 81 10.41 -3.80 0.53
C ARG A 81 11.60 -4.66 0.95
N THR A 82 12.55 -4.87 0.07
CA THR A 82 13.74 -5.67 0.39
C THR A 82 14.83 -4.87 1.11
N LYS A 83 14.58 -3.60 1.37
CA LYS A 83 15.59 -2.70 1.98
C LYS A 83 15.31 -2.38 3.45
N PHE A 84 14.37 -3.05 4.03
CA PHE A 84 14.09 -2.87 5.46
C PHE A 84 15.14 -3.55 6.33
#